data_2056f97c4d40bf60b82224c325d54e61
#
_entry.id   2056f97c4d40bf60b82224c325d54e61
#
_cell.length_a   1.000
_cell.length_b   1.000
_cell.length_c   1.000
_cell.angle_alpha   90.00
_cell.angle_beta   90.00
_cell.angle_gamma   90.00
#
_symmetry.space_group_name_H-M   'P 1'
#
loop_
_entity.id
_entity.type
_entity.pdbx_description
1 polymer ?
#
loop_
_entity_poly.entity_id
_entity_poly.type
_entity_poly.pdbx_seq_one_letter_code
_entity_poly.pdbx_strand_id
1 'polypeptide(L)'
;MALAHQAGIPANALVLLTGGPETGAALVWDPRIAGVAFTGSTATARRIARTLLEEDTRPLVPLIAETGGINAMVVDSTALSEQVVQDVVTSAFRSAGQRCSALRLLLLQEDIADATLKMLAGAMDALVVGESSDPITDIGPVIDSAAYARLMEYRESRRASWIHTIPAPATGHFVPPTAIRLASLNDLTEEWFGPLLHVATWRAGTLEQTVEAVNAKGFGLTMGLHSRIARNAETVEALARVGNLYINRSMIGAIVGSQPFGGEGLSGTGPKAGGPNYLHRFCAERVTSTDTTSAGGNASLLSLDEVDL
;
A
#
# COMPACT_ATOMS: atom_id res chain seq x y z
N MET A 1 3.72 0.37 24.55
CA MET A 1 3.89 -0.75 25.53
C MET A 1 3.32 -0.38 26.91
N ALA A 2 3.84 0.64 27.61
CA ALA A 2 3.36 0.97 28.96
C ALA A 2 1.84 1.14 29.08
N LEU A 3 1.20 1.88 28.16
CA LEU A 3 -0.26 2.06 28.15
C LEU A 3 -1.02 0.74 27.95
N ALA A 4 -0.51 -0.16 27.12
CA ALA A 4 -1.14 -1.47 26.89
C ALA A 4 -1.12 -2.33 28.17
N HIS A 5 0.02 -2.35 28.87
CA HIS A 5 0.15 -3.07 30.15
C HIS A 5 -0.72 -2.43 31.25
N GLN A 6 -0.78 -1.09 31.31
CA GLN A 6 -1.70 -0.38 32.22
C GLN A 6 -3.18 -0.69 31.92
N ALA A 7 -3.52 -0.93 30.66
CA ALA A 7 -4.87 -1.35 30.25
C ALA A 7 -5.17 -2.83 30.50
N GLY A 8 -4.24 -3.58 31.12
CA GLY A 8 -4.43 -4.98 31.56
C GLY A 8 -3.89 -6.03 30.61
N ILE A 9 -3.16 -5.66 29.56
CA ILE A 9 -2.48 -6.65 28.69
C ILE A 9 -1.30 -7.23 29.47
N PRO A 10 -1.22 -8.58 29.65
CA PRO A 10 -0.10 -9.20 30.35
C PRO A 10 1.24 -8.89 29.70
N ALA A 11 2.27 -8.65 30.51
CA ALA A 11 3.59 -8.26 30.01
C ALA A 11 4.26 -9.34 29.13
N ASN A 12 3.90 -10.60 29.31
CA ASN A 12 4.37 -11.72 28.49
C ASN A 12 3.55 -11.93 27.20
N ALA A 13 2.38 -11.28 27.05
CA ALA A 13 1.54 -11.37 25.85
C ALA A 13 1.90 -10.31 24.81
N LEU A 14 2.52 -9.20 25.22
CA LEU A 14 2.90 -8.13 24.32
C LEU A 14 4.29 -7.60 24.69
N VAL A 15 5.29 -7.93 23.87
CA VAL A 15 6.71 -7.60 24.08
C VAL A 15 7.21 -6.72 22.95
N LEU A 16 7.93 -5.64 23.26
CA LEU A 16 8.65 -4.83 22.30
C LEU A 16 10.13 -5.24 22.29
N LEU A 17 10.62 -5.63 21.12
CA LEU A 17 12.05 -5.80 20.85
C LEU A 17 12.48 -4.69 19.89
N THR A 18 13.49 -3.93 20.30
CA THR A 18 14.10 -2.89 19.46
C THR A 18 15.38 -3.43 18.83
N GLY A 19 15.65 -3.04 17.58
CA GLY A 19 16.85 -3.45 16.86
C GLY A 19 16.74 -3.20 15.36
N GLY A 20 17.82 -3.53 14.67
CA GLY A 20 17.90 -3.43 13.21
C GLY A 20 17.35 -4.67 12.48
N PRO A 21 17.66 -4.80 11.20
CA PRO A 21 17.26 -5.95 10.37
C PRO A 21 17.69 -7.31 10.92
N GLU A 22 18.82 -7.36 11.63
CA GLU A 22 19.35 -8.55 12.28
C GLU A 22 18.44 -9.07 13.40
N THR A 23 17.85 -8.17 14.20
CA THR A 23 16.89 -8.53 15.25
C THR A 23 15.62 -9.13 14.63
N GLY A 24 15.10 -8.50 13.56
CA GLY A 24 13.95 -9.02 12.81
C GLY A 24 14.25 -10.39 12.19
N ALA A 25 15.44 -10.57 11.62
CA ALA A 25 15.86 -11.86 11.05
C ALA A 25 15.96 -12.95 12.11
N ALA A 26 16.55 -12.65 13.28
CA ALA A 26 16.66 -13.58 14.39
C ALA A 26 15.28 -14.02 14.93
N LEU A 27 14.33 -13.06 15.01
CA LEU A 27 12.95 -13.40 15.39
C LEU A 27 12.29 -14.34 14.38
N VAL A 28 12.40 -14.04 13.09
CA VAL A 28 11.79 -14.87 12.04
C VAL A 28 12.44 -16.27 12.01
N TRP A 29 13.72 -16.36 12.29
CA TRP A 29 14.45 -17.63 12.34
C TRP A 29 14.07 -18.53 13.54
N ASP A 30 13.61 -17.95 14.64
CA ASP A 30 13.29 -18.71 15.86
C ASP A 30 12.11 -19.69 15.61
N PRO A 31 12.28 -21.01 15.86
CA PRO A 31 11.27 -22.03 15.57
C PRO A 31 10.01 -21.91 16.45
N ARG A 32 10.04 -21.12 17.50
CA ARG A 32 8.88 -20.85 18.37
C ARG A 32 7.90 -19.86 17.76
N ILE A 33 8.29 -19.14 16.71
CA ILE A 33 7.40 -18.19 16.02
C ILE A 33 6.32 -18.97 15.25
N ALA A 34 5.07 -18.76 15.64
CA ALA A 34 3.91 -19.45 15.09
C ALA A 34 3.19 -18.67 13.96
N GLY A 35 3.71 -17.51 13.59
CA GLY A 35 3.19 -16.68 12.48
C GLY A 35 3.90 -15.34 12.42
N VAL A 36 3.83 -14.68 11.27
CA VAL A 36 4.44 -13.37 11.04
C VAL A 36 3.43 -12.42 10.38
N ALA A 37 3.27 -11.23 10.95
CA ALA A 37 2.63 -10.09 10.31
C ALA A 37 3.70 -9.04 10.05
N PHE A 38 3.91 -8.71 8.78
CA PHE A 38 4.99 -7.84 8.31
C PHE A 38 4.46 -6.71 7.43
N THR A 39 4.97 -5.51 7.66
CA THR A 39 4.81 -4.37 6.75
C THR A 39 6.18 -3.82 6.39
N GLY A 40 6.46 -3.69 5.08
CA GLY A 40 7.75 -3.19 4.61
C GLY A 40 7.98 -3.46 3.12
N SER A 41 9.24 -3.63 2.70
CA SER A 41 9.56 -3.86 1.28
C SER A 41 9.21 -5.28 0.81
N THR A 42 8.82 -5.41 -0.45
CA THR A 42 8.59 -6.71 -1.11
C THR A 42 9.82 -7.64 -1.02
N ALA A 43 11.02 -7.06 -1.10
CA ALA A 43 12.27 -7.82 -0.98
C ALA A 43 12.42 -8.44 0.42
N THR A 44 12.09 -7.69 1.48
CA THR A 44 12.12 -8.19 2.86
C THR A 44 11.02 -9.23 3.10
N ALA A 45 9.79 -8.99 2.61
CA ALA A 45 8.71 -9.98 2.71
C ALA A 45 9.09 -11.32 2.08
N ARG A 46 9.72 -11.29 0.89
CA ARG A 46 10.23 -12.51 0.24
C ARG A 46 11.35 -13.19 1.02
N ARG A 47 12.22 -12.42 1.68
CA ARG A 47 13.26 -12.99 2.56
C ARG A 47 12.61 -13.70 3.75
N ILE A 48 11.65 -13.06 4.41
CA ILE A 48 10.88 -13.67 5.50
C ILE A 48 10.23 -14.97 5.03
N ALA A 49 9.53 -14.95 3.89
CA ALA A 49 8.88 -16.16 3.36
C ALA A 49 9.87 -17.31 3.11
N ARG A 50 11.07 -17.02 2.57
CA ARG A 50 12.11 -18.04 2.38
C ARG A 50 12.60 -18.60 3.71
N THR A 51 12.93 -17.73 4.69
CA THR A 51 13.39 -18.16 6.01
C THR A 51 12.35 -19.04 6.71
N LEU A 52 11.07 -18.74 6.58
CA LEU A 52 9.99 -19.56 7.16
C LEU A 52 9.88 -20.96 6.55
N LEU A 53 10.44 -21.19 5.35
CA LEU A 53 10.41 -22.44 4.60
C LEU A 53 11.78 -23.13 4.52
N GLU A 54 12.83 -22.58 5.15
CA GLU A 54 14.22 -23.03 4.95
C GLU A 54 14.53 -24.35 5.66
N GLU A 55 13.85 -24.63 6.79
CA GLU A 55 14.03 -25.87 7.56
C GLU A 55 12.87 -26.83 7.33
N ASP A 56 13.16 -28.03 6.82
CA ASP A 56 12.16 -29.08 6.53
C ASP A 56 11.37 -29.55 7.76
N THR A 57 11.93 -29.37 8.96
CA THR A 57 11.30 -29.78 10.23
C THR A 57 10.45 -28.70 10.87
N ARG A 58 10.50 -27.46 10.35
CA ARG A 58 9.75 -26.34 10.91
C ARG A 58 8.27 -26.46 10.53
N PRO A 59 7.34 -26.26 11.48
CA PRO A 59 5.92 -26.18 11.14
C PRO A 59 5.65 -25.06 10.12
N LEU A 60 4.75 -25.31 9.16
CA LEU A 60 4.27 -24.27 8.24
C LEU A 60 3.46 -23.24 9.03
N VAL A 61 3.92 -22.01 9.03
CA VAL A 61 3.28 -20.91 9.77
C VAL A 61 2.73 -19.84 8.84
N PRO A 62 1.64 -19.15 9.21
CA PRO A 62 1.07 -18.10 8.37
C PRO A 62 2.01 -16.90 8.30
N LEU A 63 2.09 -16.34 7.09
CA LEU A 63 2.70 -15.04 6.82
C LEU A 63 1.63 -14.10 6.27
N ILE A 64 1.43 -12.97 6.95
CA ILE A 64 0.75 -11.80 6.40
C ILE A 64 1.83 -10.78 6.08
N ALA A 65 2.00 -10.46 4.80
CA ALA A 65 2.92 -9.43 4.35
C ALA A 65 2.14 -8.35 3.60
N GLU A 66 2.34 -7.11 4.00
CA GLU A 66 1.86 -5.91 3.32
C GLU A 66 3.06 -5.11 2.86
N THR A 67 3.14 -4.85 1.55
CA THR A 67 4.30 -4.21 0.95
C THR A 67 3.89 -2.99 0.13
N GLY A 68 4.85 -2.34 -0.51
CA GLY A 68 4.62 -1.15 -1.32
C GLY A 68 3.94 -1.44 -2.66
N GLY A 69 3.88 -0.43 -3.51
CA GLY A 69 3.26 -0.54 -4.82
C GLY A 69 3.58 0.60 -5.76
N ILE A 70 3.46 0.34 -7.05
CA ILE A 70 3.41 1.38 -8.09
C ILE A 70 1.94 1.82 -8.21
N ASN A 71 1.48 2.57 -7.20
CA ASN A 71 0.09 2.99 -7.12
C ASN A 71 -0.21 4.03 -8.20
N ALA A 72 -1.24 3.78 -9.00
CA ALA A 72 -1.61 4.63 -10.11
C ALA A 72 -2.93 5.37 -9.86
N MET A 73 -3.02 6.60 -10.37
CA MET A 73 -4.28 7.35 -10.47
C MET A 73 -4.56 7.64 -11.94
N VAL A 74 -5.69 7.15 -12.43
CA VAL A 74 -6.17 7.40 -13.78
C VAL A 74 -7.14 8.57 -13.76
N VAL A 75 -6.96 9.53 -14.66
CA VAL A 75 -7.77 10.75 -14.74
C VAL A 75 -8.25 10.92 -16.16
N ASP A 76 -9.57 10.94 -16.36
CA ASP A 76 -10.15 11.21 -17.66
C ASP A 76 -10.53 12.70 -17.86
N SER A 77 -10.89 13.08 -19.07
CA SER A 77 -11.20 14.46 -19.43
C SER A 77 -12.46 15.03 -18.76
N THR A 78 -13.26 14.22 -18.10
CA THR A 78 -14.46 14.66 -17.38
C THR A 78 -14.22 14.99 -15.92
N ALA A 79 -13.04 14.66 -15.39
CA ALA A 79 -12.68 14.88 -14.00
C ALA A 79 -12.69 16.37 -13.63
N LEU A 80 -12.95 16.68 -12.35
CA LEU A 80 -12.83 18.04 -11.82
C LEU A 80 -11.36 18.34 -11.56
N SER A 81 -10.75 19.19 -12.37
CA SER A 81 -9.29 19.42 -12.34
C SER A 81 -8.77 19.90 -10.97
N GLU A 82 -9.52 20.75 -10.28
CA GLU A 82 -9.16 21.27 -8.96
C GLU A 82 -9.13 20.14 -7.91
N GLN A 83 -10.13 19.27 -7.94
CA GLN A 83 -10.17 18.09 -7.06
C GLN A 83 -9.05 17.12 -7.38
N VAL A 84 -8.80 16.85 -8.66
CA VAL A 84 -7.68 16.00 -9.11
C VAL A 84 -6.37 16.52 -8.55
N VAL A 85 -6.07 17.81 -8.72
CA VAL A 85 -4.82 18.41 -8.27
C VAL A 85 -4.68 18.32 -6.74
N GLN A 86 -5.73 18.63 -6.00
CA GLN A 86 -5.73 18.50 -4.53
C GLN A 86 -5.47 17.05 -4.09
N ASP A 87 -6.13 16.10 -4.72
CA ASP A 87 -6.01 14.68 -4.39
C ASP A 87 -4.64 14.11 -4.81
N VAL A 88 -4.07 14.56 -5.93
CA VAL A 88 -2.72 14.22 -6.38
C VAL A 88 -1.67 14.74 -5.39
N VAL A 89 -1.72 16.03 -5.02
CA VAL A 89 -0.80 16.63 -4.04
C VAL A 89 -0.86 15.89 -2.71
N THR A 90 -2.07 15.63 -2.23
CA THR A 90 -2.30 14.89 -0.99
C THR A 90 -1.74 13.48 -1.06
N SER A 91 -1.97 12.78 -2.18
CA SER A 91 -1.62 11.36 -2.32
C SER A 91 -0.13 11.15 -2.61
N ALA A 92 0.52 12.07 -3.36
CA ALA A 92 1.91 11.91 -3.78
C ALA A 92 2.92 12.47 -2.77
N PHE A 93 2.60 13.60 -2.12
CA PHE A 93 3.62 14.37 -1.41
C PHE A 93 3.46 14.38 0.12
N ARG A 94 2.27 14.19 0.67
CA ARG A 94 2.12 14.08 2.14
C ARG A 94 2.99 12.98 2.71
N SER A 95 3.53 13.21 3.91
CA SER A 95 4.52 12.33 4.56
C SER A 95 5.77 12.11 3.70
N ALA A 96 6.16 13.10 2.89
CA ALA A 96 7.24 13.01 1.90
C ALA A 96 7.07 11.79 0.94
N GLY A 97 5.85 11.45 0.58
CA GLY A 97 5.55 10.27 -0.26
C GLY A 97 5.89 8.93 0.41
N GLN A 98 6.14 8.90 1.72
CA GLN A 98 6.56 7.69 2.44
C GLN A 98 5.37 6.94 3.03
N ARG A 99 4.35 6.69 2.22
CA ARG A 99 3.23 5.80 2.52
C ARG A 99 3.15 4.71 1.47
N CYS A 100 2.81 3.50 1.88
CA CYS A 100 2.58 2.38 0.95
C CYS A 100 1.47 2.71 -0.07
N SER A 101 0.46 3.51 0.32
CA SER A 101 -0.63 3.97 -0.54
C SER A 101 -0.32 5.23 -1.35
N ALA A 102 0.89 5.82 -1.23
CA ALA A 102 1.20 7.06 -1.93
C ALA A 102 1.12 6.90 -3.44
N LEU A 103 0.61 7.94 -4.10
CA LEU A 103 0.53 7.99 -5.56
C LEU A 103 1.94 8.06 -6.16
N ARG A 104 2.26 7.08 -7.00
CA ARG A 104 3.55 6.99 -7.72
C ARG A 104 3.42 7.34 -9.18
N LEU A 105 2.25 7.07 -9.77
CA LEU A 105 2.01 7.14 -11.20
C LEU A 105 0.69 7.86 -11.49
N LEU A 106 0.77 9.07 -11.99
CA LEU A 106 -0.38 9.85 -12.46
C LEU A 106 -0.56 9.64 -13.96
N LEU A 107 -1.73 9.17 -14.36
CA LEU A 107 -2.11 8.88 -15.74
C LEU A 107 -3.18 9.86 -16.17
N LEU A 108 -2.80 10.87 -16.93
CA LEU A 108 -3.70 11.90 -17.43
C LEU A 108 -4.16 11.59 -18.86
N GLN A 109 -5.45 11.72 -19.13
CA GLN A 109 -5.92 11.70 -20.53
C GLN A 109 -5.24 12.84 -21.29
N GLU A 110 -4.82 12.58 -22.53
CA GLU A 110 -4.00 13.53 -23.33
C GLU A 110 -4.63 14.92 -23.42
N ASP A 111 -5.97 14.98 -23.59
CA ASP A 111 -6.72 16.22 -23.80
C ASP A 111 -6.64 17.23 -22.64
N ILE A 112 -6.44 16.75 -21.42
CA ILE A 112 -6.41 17.58 -20.21
C ILE A 112 -5.02 17.67 -19.57
N ALA A 113 -4.04 16.93 -20.09
CA ALA A 113 -2.76 16.74 -19.44
C ALA A 113 -2.03 18.07 -19.18
N ASP A 114 -1.88 18.92 -20.19
CA ASP A 114 -1.12 20.16 -20.06
C ASP A 114 -1.79 21.15 -19.09
N ALA A 115 -3.11 21.29 -19.15
CA ALA A 115 -3.85 22.16 -18.23
C ALA A 115 -3.76 21.67 -16.79
N THR A 116 -3.91 20.36 -16.57
CA THR A 116 -3.81 19.74 -15.24
C THR A 116 -2.39 19.85 -14.69
N LEU A 117 -1.37 19.64 -15.52
CA LEU A 117 0.03 19.76 -15.08
C LEU A 117 0.42 21.20 -14.73
N LYS A 118 -0.10 22.20 -15.45
CA LYS A 118 0.09 23.60 -15.10
C LYS A 118 -0.53 23.93 -13.74
N MET A 119 -1.73 23.43 -13.48
CA MET A 119 -2.42 23.62 -12.20
C MET A 119 -1.69 22.86 -11.07
N LEU A 120 -1.23 21.65 -11.33
CA LEU A 120 -0.43 20.87 -10.37
C LEU A 120 0.87 21.57 -10.00
N ALA A 121 1.59 22.15 -10.96
CA ALA A 121 2.79 22.93 -10.70
C ALA A 121 2.50 24.11 -9.75
N GLY A 122 1.43 24.88 -10.01
CA GLY A 122 1.02 25.96 -9.10
C GLY A 122 0.63 25.49 -7.70
N ALA A 123 -0.01 24.33 -7.59
CA ALA A 123 -0.34 23.74 -6.29
C ALA A 123 0.91 23.21 -5.56
N MET A 124 1.89 22.68 -6.28
CA MET A 124 3.18 22.31 -5.71
C MET A 124 3.95 23.51 -5.17
N ASP A 125 3.93 24.65 -5.89
CA ASP A 125 4.62 25.88 -5.45
C ASP A 125 4.08 26.45 -4.12
N ALA A 126 2.84 26.09 -3.76
CA ALA A 126 2.24 26.48 -2.49
C ALA A 126 2.64 25.59 -1.30
N LEU A 127 3.34 24.48 -1.53
CA LEU A 127 3.73 23.53 -0.49
C LEU A 127 4.99 24.00 0.24
N VAL A 128 5.00 23.82 1.54
CA VAL A 128 6.14 24.11 2.41
C VAL A 128 6.89 22.83 2.76
N VAL A 129 8.16 22.75 2.36
CA VAL A 129 9.07 21.68 2.74
C VAL A 129 9.90 22.12 3.94
N GLY A 130 9.83 21.37 5.04
CA GLY A 130 10.50 21.79 6.28
C GLY A 130 10.44 20.74 7.39
N GLU A 131 10.80 21.19 8.59
CA GLU A 131 10.80 20.31 9.78
C GLU A 131 9.37 19.85 10.15
N SER A 132 9.23 18.57 10.46
CA SER A 132 7.92 17.96 10.77
C SER A 132 7.30 18.47 12.08
N SER A 133 8.07 19.15 12.92
CA SER A 133 7.60 19.80 14.15
C SER A 133 6.95 21.16 13.92
N ASP A 134 7.15 21.75 12.74
CA ASP A 134 6.53 23.03 12.38
C ASP A 134 5.14 22.78 11.78
N PRO A 135 4.06 23.32 12.36
CA PRO A 135 2.68 23.14 11.87
C PRO A 135 2.44 23.66 10.44
N ILE A 136 3.27 24.55 9.93
CA ILE A 136 3.15 25.06 8.55
C ILE A 136 3.76 24.12 7.51
N THR A 137 4.52 23.10 7.95
CA THR A 137 5.18 22.16 7.05
C THR A 137 4.19 21.18 6.44
N ASP A 138 4.14 21.12 5.11
CA ASP A 138 3.36 20.12 4.36
C ASP A 138 4.16 18.83 4.11
N ILE A 139 5.48 18.97 3.89
CA ILE A 139 6.36 17.88 3.49
C ILE A 139 7.60 17.86 4.37
N GLY A 140 7.74 16.82 5.18
CA GLY A 140 8.89 16.60 6.05
C GLY A 140 10.08 15.92 5.35
N PRO A 141 11.12 15.51 6.11
CA PRO A 141 12.26 14.77 5.59
C PRO A 141 11.90 13.32 5.28
N VAL A 142 12.74 12.66 4.48
CA VAL A 142 12.73 11.19 4.35
C VAL A 142 13.42 10.54 5.55
N ILE A 143 13.17 9.24 5.76
CA ILE A 143 13.46 8.55 7.01
C ILE A 143 14.93 8.53 7.41
N ASP A 144 15.84 8.40 6.43
CA ASP A 144 17.27 8.29 6.71
C ASP A 144 18.14 8.73 5.51
N SER A 145 19.46 8.72 5.73
CA SER A 145 20.45 9.10 4.73
C SER A 145 20.52 8.16 3.54
N ALA A 146 20.24 6.88 3.73
CA ALA A 146 20.26 5.89 2.65
C ALA A 146 19.07 6.09 1.69
N ALA A 147 17.88 6.32 2.24
CA ALA A 147 16.69 6.67 1.46
C ALA A 147 16.90 8.01 0.73
N TYR A 148 17.47 9.01 1.41
CA TYR A 148 17.79 10.31 0.80
C TYR A 148 18.74 10.15 -0.39
N ALA A 149 19.87 9.47 -0.20
CA ALA A 149 20.88 9.30 -1.24
C ALA A 149 20.29 8.60 -2.48
N ARG A 150 19.56 7.50 -2.28
CA ARG A 150 18.91 6.73 -3.36
C ARG A 150 17.89 7.58 -4.13
N LEU A 151 17.05 8.33 -3.42
CA LEU A 151 16.03 9.18 -4.05
C LEU A 151 16.65 10.35 -4.81
N MET A 152 17.70 10.98 -4.27
CA MET A 152 18.41 12.06 -4.94
C MET A 152 19.14 11.58 -6.19
N GLU A 153 19.81 10.43 -6.15
CA GLU A 153 20.46 9.81 -7.31
C GLU A 153 19.43 9.56 -8.43
N TYR A 154 18.33 8.91 -8.11
CA TYR A 154 17.28 8.66 -9.09
C TYR A 154 16.70 9.95 -9.65
N ARG A 155 16.33 10.89 -8.78
CA ARG A 155 15.78 12.19 -9.17
C ARG A 155 16.71 12.91 -10.16
N GLU A 156 18.00 12.98 -9.86
CA GLU A 156 18.98 13.62 -10.76
C GLU A 156 19.18 12.86 -12.08
N SER A 157 19.13 11.53 -12.06
CA SER A 157 19.16 10.72 -13.30
C SER A 157 18.00 11.02 -14.24
N ARG A 158 16.88 11.56 -13.72
CA ARG A 158 15.68 11.94 -14.49
C ARG A 158 15.55 13.44 -14.75
N ARG A 159 16.62 14.22 -14.51
CA ARG A 159 16.59 15.69 -14.60
C ARG A 159 16.00 16.24 -15.91
N ALA A 160 16.33 15.64 -17.04
CA ALA A 160 15.80 16.05 -18.35
C ALA A 160 14.27 15.82 -18.51
N SER A 161 13.67 15.02 -17.63
CA SER A 161 12.25 14.67 -17.64
C SER A 161 11.44 15.38 -16.55
N TRP A 162 12.03 16.30 -15.80
CA TRP A 162 11.28 17.03 -14.77
C TRP A 162 10.23 17.92 -15.41
N ILE A 163 9.01 17.77 -14.94
CA ILE A 163 7.88 18.64 -15.26
C ILE A 163 7.93 19.86 -14.36
N HIS A 164 8.06 19.61 -13.04
CA HIS A 164 8.13 20.63 -12.01
C HIS A 164 8.85 20.10 -10.78
N THR A 165 9.50 21.00 -10.04
CA THR A 165 10.14 20.71 -8.75
C THR A 165 10.11 21.94 -7.87
N ILE A 166 9.97 21.76 -6.57
CA ILE A 166 10.02 22.85 -5.59
C ILE A 166 11.26 22.71 -4.71
N PRO A 167 11.77 23.81 -4.16
CA PRO A 167 12.96 23.78 -3.32
C PRO A 167 12.71 23.02 -2.00
N ALA A 168 13.80 22.52 -1.43
CA ALA A 168 13.81 21.88 -0.13
C ALA A 168 15.00 22.42 0.69
N PRO A 169 15.00 22.34 2.04
CA PRO A 169 16.12 22.71 2.87
C PRO A 169 17.43 22.01 2.47
N ALA A 170 18.54 22.74 2.49
CA ALA A 170 19.85 22.21 2.11
C ALA A 170 20.46 21.27 3.16
N THR A 171 20.01 21.34 4.40
CA THR A 171 20.48 20.53 5.53
C THR A 171 19.38 19.59 5.99
N GLY A 172 19.73 18.33 6.29
CA GLY A 172 18.78 17.28 6.62
C GLY A 172 18.48 16.37 5.42
N HIS A 173 17.55 15.46 5.59
CA HIS A 173 17.19 14.46 4.57
C HIS A 173 15.96 14.91 3.75
N PHE A 174 15.97 16.15 3.26
CA PHE A 174 14.85 16.70 2.49
C PHE A 174 15.04 16.47 1.00
N VAL A 175 14.20 15.62 0.42
CA VAL A 175 14.17 15.39 -1.04
C VAL A 175 13.22 16.42 -1.67
N PRO A 176 13.68 17.24 -2.63
CA PRO A 176 12.81 18.19 -3.32
C PRO A 176 11.67 17.48 -4.03
N PRO A 177 10.39 17.77 -3.69
CA PRO A 177 9.23 17.22 -4.37
C PRO A 177 9.30 17.46 -5.87
N THR A 178 9.17 16.41 -6.66
CA THR A 178 9.41 16.50 -8.11
C THR A 178 8.37 15.67 -8.89
N ALA A 179 7.75 16.30 -9.89
CA ALA A 179 6.95 15.64 -10.90
C ALA A 179 7.83 15.31 -12.11
N ILE A 180 7.82 14.05 -12.55
CA ILE A 180 8.71 13.49 -13.56
C ILE A 180 7.87 12.92 -14.70
N ARG A 181 8.10 13.36 -15.93
CA ARG A 181 7.45 12.81 -17.11
C ARG A 181 8.05 11.44 -17.47
N LEU A 182 7.19 10.48 -17.76
CA LEU A 182 7.59 9.20 -18.34
C LEU A 182 7.29 9.21 -19.84
N ALA A 183 8.18 8.67 -20.63
CA ALA A 183 7.92 8.41 -22.06
C ALA A 183 6.99 7.19 -22.23
N SER A 184 7.08 6.23 -21.32
CA SER A 184 6.25 5.02 -21.27
C SER A 184 5.99 4.60 -19.83
N LEU A 185 4.82 4.00 -19.58
CA LEU A 185 4.51 3.32 -18.32
C LEU A 185 5.59 2.29 -17.94
N ASN A 186 6.22 1.66 -18.92
CA ASN A 186 7.25 0.65 -18.70
C ASN A 186 8.55 1.21 -18.10
N ASP A 187 8.77 2.52 -18.18
CA ASP A 187 9.94 3.18 -17.61
C ASP A 187 9.94 3.22 -16.08
N LEU A 188 8.79 2.98 -15.45
CA LEU A 188 8.66 2.86 -14.01
C LEU A 188 8.56 1.37 -13.62
N THR A 189 9.67 0.79 -13.22
CA THR A 189 9.79 -0.65 -12.94
C THR A 189 9.78 -0.98 -11.44
N GLU A 190 9.98 0.02 -10.59
CA GLU A 190 10.04 -0.17 -9.13
C GLU A 190 9.36 1.00 -8.39
N GLU A 191 9.09 0.79 -7.12
CA GLU A 191 8.56 1.82 -6.23
C GLU A 191 9.67 2.77 -5.78
N TRP A 192 9.45 4.07 -5.98
CA TRP A 192 10.28 5.13 -5.43
C TRP A 192 9.59 5.73 -4.19
N PHE A 193 9.99 5.26 -3.02
CA PHE A 193 9.34 5.58 -1.74
C PHE A 193 9.77 6.95 -1.21
N GLY A 194 9.32 8.00 -1.89
CA GLY A 194 9.67 9.39 -1.63
C GLY A 194 8.75 10.36 -2.35
N PRO A 195 8.99 11.69 -2.27
CA PRO A 195 8.15 12.72 -2.85
C PRO A 195 8.40 12.88 -4.36
N LEU A 196 8.36 11.78 -5.10
CA LEU A 196 8.58 11.71 -6.54
C LEU A 196 7.31 11.18 -7.22
N LEU A 197 6.67 12.03 -8.01
CA LEU A 197 5.47 11.70 -8.78
C LEU A 197 5.84 11.47 -10.24
N HIS A 198 5.54 10.30 -10.78
CA HIS A 198 5.70 10.02 -12.19
C HIS A 198 4.41 10.30 -12.93
N VAL A 199 4.53 10.89 -14.12
CA VAL A 199 3.37 11.28 -14.94
C VAL A 199 3.51 10.71 -16.35
N ALA A 200 2.46 10.06 -16.83
CA ALA A 200 2.32 9.68 -18.22
C ALA A 200 0.93 10.05 -18.72
N THR A 201 0.76 10.04 -20.03
CA THR A 201 -0.53 10.30 -20.66
C THR A 201 -1.12 9.01 -21.25
N TRP A 202 -2.43 9.01 -21.39
CA TRP A 202 -3.16 7.94 -22.05
C TRP A 202 -4.20 8.53 -23.02
N ARG A 203 -4.55 7.78 -24.05
CA ARG A 203 -5.41 8.23 -25.15
C ARG A 203 -6.87 7.94 -24.85
N ALA A 204 -7.76 8.87 -25.18
CA ALA A 204 -9.20 8.66 -25.10
C ALA A 204 -9.62 7.32 -25.79
N GLY A 205 -10.52 6.58 -25.16
CA GLY A 205 -10.97 5.28 -25.63
C GLY A 205 -10.04 4.10 -25.32
N THR A 206 -8.93 4.30 -24.59
CA THR A 206 -8.01 3.23 -24.20
C THR A 206 -7.96 3.01 -22.67
N LEU A 207 -9.05 3.30 -21.95
CA LEU A 207 -9.10 3.16 -20.49
C LEU A 207 -8.78 1.72 -20.03
N GLU A 208 -9.39 0.74 -20.67
CA GLU A 208 -9.20 -0.68 -20.35
C GLU A 208 -7.73 -1.08 -20.50
N GLN A 209 -7.12 -0.76 -21.65
CA GLN A 209 -5.70 -1.03 -21.91
C GLN A 209 -4.77 -0.31 -20.92
N THR A 210 -5.16 0.89 -20.47
CA THR A 210 -4.41 1.65 -19.47
C THR A 210 -4.45 0.95 -18.11
N VAL A 211 -5.61 0.48 -17.68
CA VAL A 211 -5.75 -0.28 -16.43
C VAL A 211 -4.98 -1.61 -16.50
N GLU A 212 -5.08 -2.32 -17.62
CA GLU A 212 -4.35 -3.57 -17.85
C GLU A 212 -2.83 -3.36 -17.82
N ALA A 213 -2.32 -2.26 -18.38
CA ALA A 213 -0.91 -1.90 -18.33
C ALA A 213 -0.41 -1.61 -16.91
N VAL A 214 -1.27 -1.04 -16.05
CA VAL A 214 -0.97 -0.88 -14.61
C VAL A 214 -0.95 -2.25 -13.92
N ASN A 215 -1.96 -3.08 -14.15
CA ASN A 215 -2.04 -4.44 -13.58
C ASN A 215 -0.83 -5.30 -13.96
N ALA A 216 -0.33 -5.15 -15.20
CA ALA A 216 0.84 -5.89 -15.71
C ALA A 216 2.13 -5.60 -14.92
N LYS A 217 2.20 -4.54 -14.13
CA LYS A 217 3.32 -4.28 -13.20
C LYS A 217 3.36 -5.26 -12.03
N GLY A 218 2.30 -6.01 -11.80
CA GLY A 218 2.21 -7.05 -10.78
C GLY A 218 1.98 -6.54 -9.35
N PHE A 219 2.00 -5.23 -9.12
CA PHE A 219 1.61 -4.61 -7.85
C PHE A 219 0.10 -4.43 -7.79
N GLY A 220 -0.46 -4.60 -6.60
CA GLY A 220 -1.91 -4.54 -6.41
C GLY A 220 -2.29 -3.94 -5.07
N LEU A 221 -1.74 -2.76 -4.69
CA LEU A 221 -2.09 -2.13 -3.42
C LEU A 221 -3.24 -1.14 -3.58
N THR A 222 -2.99 -0.02 -4.27
CA THR A 222 -4.01 1.01 -4.48
C THR A 222 -4.08 1.48 -5.93
N MET A 223 -5.29 1.82 -6.36
CA MET A 223 -5.54 2.54 -7.63
C MET A 223 -6.58 3.64 -7.38
N GLY A 224 -6.40 4.78 -8.04
CA GLY A 224 -7.35 5.88 -8.06
C GLY A 224 -7.95 6.06 -9.46
N LEU A 225 -9.19 6.52 -9.50
CA LEU A 225 -9.83 7.01 -10.72
C LEU A 225 -10.49 8.36 -10.43
N HIS A 226 -10.25 9.35 -11.28
CA HIS A 226 -11.06 10.56 -11.36
C HIS A 226 -11.81 10.59 -12.67
N SER A 227 -13.14 10.51 -12.58
CA SER A 227 -14.06 10.50 -13.71
C SER A 227 -15.45 10.89 -13.25
N ARG A 228 -16.19 11.60 -14.08
CA ARG A 228 -17.63 11.86 -13.87
C ARG A 228 -18.52 10.90 -14.68
N ILE A 229 -17.94 9.95 -15.35
CA ILE A 229 -18.63 8.93 -16.12
C ILE A 229 -18.74 7.65 -15.28
N ALA A 230 -19.92 7.30 -14.81
CA ALA A 230 -20.16 6.12 -13.97
C ALA A 230 -19.64 4.82 -14.63
N ARG A 231 -19.85 4.65 -15.94
CA ARG A 231 -19.37 3.50 -16.70
C ARG A 231 -17.84 3.34 -16.63
N ASN A 232 -17.08 4.44 -16.57
CA ASN A 232 -15.63 4.37 -16.44
C ASN A 232 -15.26 3.83 -15.05
N ALA A 233 -16.00 4.22 -14.01
CA ALA A 233 -15.80 3.66 -12.66
C ALA A 233 -16.10 2.16 -12.62
N GLU A 234 -17.22 1.73 -13.19
CA GLU A 234 -17.59 0.30 -13.32
C GLU A 234 -16.53 -0.49 -14.09
N THR A 235 -16.00 0.08 -15.20
CA THR A 235 -14.94 -0.54 -15.99
C THR A 235 -13.67 -0.73 -15.16
N VAL A 236 -13.24 0.31 -14.44
CA VAL A 236 -12.03 0.23 -13.61
C VAL A 236 -12.24 -0.72 -12.44
N GLU A 237 -13.41 -0.72 -11.79
CA GLU A 237 -13.75 -1.65 -10.72
C GLU A 237 -13.68 -3.11 -11.18
N ALA A 238 -14.17 -3.40 -12.39
CA ALA A 238 -14.15 -4.74 -12.95
C ALA A 238 -12.75 -5.23 -13.33
N LEU A 239 -11.84 -4.33 -13.72
CA LEU A 239 -10.54 -4.68 -14.28
C LEU A 239 -9.38 -4.52 -13.29
N ALA A 240 -9.44 -3.56 -12.37
CA ALA A 240 -8.34 -3.24 -11.48
C ALA A 240 -8.03 -4.40 -10.51
N ARG A 241 -6.77 -4.82 -10.50
CA ARG A 241 -6.25 -5.84 -9.59
C ARG A 241 -5.54 -5.17 -8.43
N VAL A 242 -6.32 -4.60 -7.54
CA VAL A 242 -5.82 -3.86 -6.38
C VAL A 242 -6.68 -4.15 -5.15
N GLY A 243 -6.05 -4.12 -4.01
CA GLY A 243 -6.76 -4.28 -2.75
C GLY A 243 -7.68 -3.11 -2.42
N ASN A 244 -7.32 -1.89 -2.81
CA ASN A 244 -8.10 -0.68 -2.51
C ASN A 244 -8.24 0.18 -3.78
N LEU A 245 -9.47 0.41 -4.21
CA LEU A 245 -9.82 1.29 -5.32
C LEU A 245 -10.49 2.56 -4.77
N TYR A 246 -10.05 3.72 -5.25
CA TYR A 246 -10.53 5.03 -4.81
C TYR A 246 -11.11 5.81 -5.99
N ILE A 247 -12.38 6.18 -5.92
CA ILE A 247 -13.07 6.91 -6.98
C ILE A 247 -13.32 8.35 -6.54
N ASN A 248 -12.82 9.31 -7.33
CA ASN A 248 -12.97 10.75 -7.10
C ASN A 248 -12.56 11.21 -5.70
N ARG A 249 -11.43 10.70 -5.22
CA ARG A 249 -10.85 11.06 -3.92
C ARG A 249 -9.37 10.72 -3.86
N SER A 250 -8.69 11.22 -2.84
CA SER A 250 -7.31 10.89 -2.56
C SER A 250 -7.11 9.39 -2.25
N MET A 251 -5.94 8.87 -2.56
CA MET A 251 -5.57 7.46 -2.37
C MET A 251 -5.07 7.15 -0.95
N ILE A 252 -5.12 8.12 -0.05
CA ILE A 252 -4.71 7.98 1.34
C ILE A 252 -5.95 7.88 2.21
N GLY A 253 -6.00 6.87 3.08
CA GLY A 253 -7.10 6.74 4.04
C GLY A 253 -7.54 5.29 4.25
N ALA A 254 -6.83 4.59 5.13
CA ALA A 254 -7.29 3.34 5.70
C ALA A 254 -8.08 3.63 6.99
N ILE A 255 -9.20 2.94 7.20
CA ILE A 255 -10.00 3.05 8.42
C ILE A 255 -10.38 1.64 8.85
N VAL A 256 -10.01 1.27 10.08
CA VAL A 256 -10.36 -0.04 10.64
C VAL A 256 -11.87 -0.27 10.58
N GLY A 257 -12.27 -1.39 10.07
CA GLY A 257 -13.68 -1.79 9.92
C GLY A 257 -14.35 -1.26 8.66
N SER A 258 -14.28 0.04 8.37
CA SER A 258 -15.00 0.64 7.23
C SER A 258 -14.19 0.69 5.94
N GLN A 259 -12.88 0.87 6.03
CA GLN A 259 -11.96 0.88 4.88
C GLN A 259 -10.69 0.08 5.22
N PRO A 260 -10.78 -1.25 5.36
CA PRO A 260 -9.63 -2.12 5.61
C PRO A 260 -8.61 -1.99 4.47
N PHE A 261 -7.34 -2.09 4.82
CA PHE A 261 -6.25 -1.81 3.90
C PHE A 261 -5.32 -3.00 3.71
N GLY A 262 -4.98 -3.29 2.47
CA GLY A 262 -4.04 -4.33 2.11
C GLY A 262 -4.07 -4.62 0.62
N GLY A 263 -2.96 -5.17 0.12
CA GLY A 263 -2.73 -5.43 -1.28
C GLY A 263 -2.75 -6.90 -1.67
N GLU A 264 -2.57 -7.13 -2.95
CA GLU A 264 -2.42 -8.45 -3.58
C GLU A 264 -1.18 -8.46 -4.51
N GLY A 265 -0.87 -9.60 -5.07
CA GLY A 265 0.27 -9.75 -5.97
C GLY A 265 1.60 -9.42 -5.29
N LEU A 266 2.38 -8.49 -5.86
CA LEU A 266 3.64 -8.03 -5.27
C LEU A 266 3.44 -7.13 -4.05
N SER A 267 2.21 -6.67 -3.78
CA SER A 267 1.90 -5.70 -2.72
C SER A 267 1.36 -6.33 -1.44
N GLY A 268 1.07 -7.63 -1.42
CA GLY A 268 0.59 -8.25 -0.19
C GLY A 268 0.12 -9.69 -0.34
N THR A 269 -0.14 -10.34 0.78
CA THR A 269 -0.57 -11.74 0.86
C THR A 269 -2.08 -11.92 1.06
N GLY A 270 -2.83 -10.85 1.13
CA GLY A 270 -4.26 -10.90 1.02
C GLY A 270 -5.11 -10.37 2.16
N PRO A 271 -5.17 -10.89 3.40
CA PRO A 271 -6.12 -10.36 4.37
C PRO A 271 -5.78 -8.92 4.75
N LYS A 272 -6.79 -8.05 4.64
CA LYS A 272 -6.60 -6.61 4.85
C LYS A 272 -6.46 -6.27 6.32
N ALA A 273 -5.47 -5.45 6.67
CA ALA A 273 -5.33 -4.87 7.99
C ALA A 273 -6.60 -4.08 8.36
N GLY A 274 -7.12 -4.31 9.57
CA GLY A 274 -8.38 -3.74 10.02
C GLY A 274 -9.63 -4.36 9.42
N GLY A 275 -9.49 -5.42 8.62
CA GLY A 275 -10.61 -6.17 8.03
C GLY A 275 -11.00 -7.42 8.83
N PRO A 276 -12.18 -8.01 8.55
CA PRO A 276 -12.72 -9.13 9.32
C PRO A 276 -11.89 -10.41 9.17
N ASN A 277 -11.18 -10.58 8.07
CA ASN A 277 -10.44 -11.80 7.77
C ASN A 277 -8.99 -11.80 8.29
N TYR A 278 -8.52 -10.70 8.90
CA TYR A 278 -7.11 -10.57 9.29
C TYR A 278 -6.72 -11.56 10.39
N LEU A 279 -7.50 -11.61 11.47
CA LEU A 279 -7.23 -12.52 12.60
C LEU A 279 -7.47 -13.98 12.23
N HIS A 280 -8.42 -14.27 11.34
CA HIS A 280 -8.70 -15.63 10.88
C HIS A 280 -7.47 -16.30 10.25
N ARG A 281 -6.54 -15.52 9.68
CA ARG A 281 -5.30 -16.03 9.09
C ARG A 281 -4.39 -16.73 10.12
N PHE A 282 -4.54 -16.37 11.40
CA PHE A 282 -3.77 -16.97 12.50
C PHE A 282 -4.57 -18.01 13.31
N CYS A 283 -5.80 -18.32 12.88
CA CYS A 283 -6.61 -19.35 13.51
C CYS A 283 -6.38 -20.69 12.84
N ALA A 284 -6.39 -21.77 13.63
CA ALA A 284 -6.37 -23.14 13.15
C ALA A 284 -7.76 -23.77 13.35
N GLU A 285 -8.28 -24.39 12.30
CA GLU A 285 -9.51 -25.15 12.38
C GLU A 285 -9.25 -26.54 12.96
N ARG A 286 -10.18 -27.01 13.80
CA ARG A 286 -10.16 -28.35 14.35
C ARG A 286 -11.54 -28.99 14.20
N VAL A 287 -11.57 -30.13 13.55
CA VAL A 287 -12.78 -30.96 13.47
C VAL A 287 -12.65 -32.14 14.41
N THR A 288 -13.68 -32.39 15.20
CA THR A 288 -13.80 -33.58 16.03
C THR A 288 -15.00 -34.38 15.55
N SER A 289 -14.78 -35.61 15.13
CA SER A 289 -15.85 -36.55 14.76
C SER A 289 -15.87 -37.69 15.79
N THR A 290 -17.06 -38.00 16.29
CA THR A 290 -17.26 -39.06 17.27
C THR A 290 -18.28 -40.06 16.74
N ASP A 291 -17.89 -41.32 16.68
CA ASP A 291 -18.84 -42.39 16.43
C ASP A 291 -19.56 -42.72 17.76
N THR A 292 -20.85 -42.43 17.81
CA THR A 292 -21.70 -42.65 18.98
C THR A 292 -22.19 -44.10 19.13
N THR A 293 -22.04 -44.96 18.10
CA THR A 293 -22.48 -46.33 18.14
C THR A 293 -21.71 -47.18 19.11
N SER A 294 -20.38 -46.94 19.23
CA SER A 294 -19.53 -47.67 20.18
C SER A 294 -19.76 -47.29 21.66
N ALA A 295 -20.39 -46.15 21.92
CA ALA A 295 -20.73 -45.64 23.26
C ALA A 295 -22.20 -45.84 23.64
N GLY A 296 -22.96 -46.65 22.87
CA GLY A 296 -24.38 -46.95 23.16
C GLY A 296 -25.36 -45.94 22.58
N GLY A 297 -24.94 -45.10 21.64
CA GLY A 297 -25.79 -44.12 20.96
C GLY A 297 -26.34 -43.02 21.86
N ASN A 298 -26.30 -41.78 21.41
CA ASN A 298 -27.03 -40.70 22.11
C ASN A 298 -28.43 -40.57 21.52
N ALA A 299 -29.42 -41.09 22.26
CA ALA A 299 -30.82 -41.09 21.85
C ALA A 299 -31.37 -39.67 21.57
N SER A 300 -30.83 -38.65 22.21
CA SER A 300 -31.19 -37.26 21.95
C SER A 300 -30.70 -36.73 20.59
N LEU A 301 -29.60 -37.26 20.05
CA LEU A 301 -29.14 -36.89 18.70
C LEU A 301 -29.96 -37.58 17.59
N LEU A 302 -30.55 -38.72 17.89
CA LEU A 302 -31.44 -39.45 16.96
C LEU A 302 -32.84 -38.87 16.89
N SER A 303 -33.18 -37.96 17.83
CA SER A 303 -34.49 -37.29 17.94
C SER A 303 -34.47 -35.81 17.52
N LEU A 304 -33.34 -35.29 17.05
CA LEU A 304 -33.28 -33.94 16.49
C LEU A 304 -33.90 -33.96 15.09
N ASP A 305 -34.98 -33.24 14.91
CA ASP A 305 -35.56 -32.99 13.58
C ASP A 305 -34.55 -32.18 12.74
N GLU A 306 -34.53 -32.43 11.42
CA GLU A 306 -33.66 -31.77 10.44
C GLU A 306 -33.76 -30.22 10.42
N VAL A 307 -34.67 -29.65 11.19
CA VAL A 307 -34.95 -28.19 11.28
C VAL A 307 -34.09 -27.48 12.35
N ASP A 308 -33.42 -28.22 13.23
CA ASP A 308 -32.60 -27.68 14.35
C ASP A 308 -31.09 -27.76 14.11
N LEU A 309 -30.64 -27.97 12.85
CA LEU A 309 -29.23 -27.97 12.44
C LEU A 309 -28.89 -26.75 11.56
#